data_c2929471100a268891527a85ba18c765
#
_entry.id   c2929471100a268891527a85ba18c765
#
_cell.length_a   1.000
_cell.length_b   1.000
_cell.length_c   1.000
_cell.angle_alpha   90.00
_cell.angle_beta   90.00
_cell.angle_gamma   90.00
#
_symmetry.space_group_name_H-M   'P 1'
#
loop_
_entity.id
_entity.type
_entity.pdbx_description
1 polymer ?
#
loop_
_entity_poly.entity_id
_entity_poly.type
_entity_poly.pdbx_seq_one_letter_code
_entity_poly.pdbx_strand_id
1 'polypeptide(L)'
;MSIRKRADRAHSAHLQGTLDLLILRTLIFGPQHGQGIARAIKDESENVLIVDHGSLYPALQRLEERGFIDADWGTSVNNRRARFYKLTRKGRRELVQEESEWRKIAKAIMRVLGNQGTSA
;
A
#
# COMPACT_ATOMS: atom_id res chain seq x y z
N MET A 1 -12.34 22.08 -14.71
CA MET A 1 -12.52 21.45 -13.41
C MET A 1 -12.97 20.01 -13.48
N SER A 2 -13.92 19.70 -14.36
CA SER A 2 -14.41 18.33 -14.45
C SER A 2 -13.34 17.36 -14.94
N ILE A 3 -12.49 17.78 -15.86
CA ILE A 3 -11.41 16.93 -16.35
C ILE A 3 -10.43 16.61 -15.23
N ARG A 4 -10.09 17.61 -14.46
CA ARG A 4 -9.16 17.43 -13.34
C ARG A 4 -9.75 16.51 -12.29
N LYS A 5 -11.03 16.70 -11.97
CA LYS A 5 -11.71 15.84 -11.01
C LYS A 5 -11.72 14.39 -11.46
N ARG A 6 -11.95 14.19 -12.75
CA ARG A 6 -11.99 12.84 -13.31
C ARG A 6 -10.61 12.18 -13.24
N ALA A 7 -9.58 12.94 -13.57
CA ALA A 7 -8.21 12.45 -13.49
C ALA A 7 -7.84 12.09 -12.05
N ASP A 8 -8.25 12.94 -11.09
CA ASP A 8 -7.98 12.69 -9.69
C ASP A 8 -8.67 11.41 -9.22
N ARG A 9 -9.89 11.17 -9.65
CA ARG A 9 -10.61 9.97 -9.26
C ARG A 9 -9.97 8.71 -9.84
N ALA A 10 -9.59 8.75 -11.11
CA ALA A 10 -8.92 7.62 -11.74
C ALA A 10 -7.59 7.34 -11.06
N HIS A 11 -6.85 8.40 -10.76
CA HIS A 11 -5.58 8.29 -10.07
C HIS A 11 -5.77 7.69 -8.67
N SER A 12 -6.80 8.14 -7.95
CA SER A 12 -7.09 7.62 -6.63
C SER A 12 -7.45 6.14 -6.65
N ALA A 13 -8.24 5.71 -7.64
CA ALA A 13 -8.61 4.32 -7.76
C ALA A 13 -7.39 3.42 -7.97
N HIS A 14 -6.47 3.84 -8.84
CA HIS A 14 -5.22 3.12 -9.06
C HIS A 14 -4.37 3.11 -7.80
N LEU A 15 -4.28 4.26 -7.13
CA LEU A 15 -3.51 4.36 -5.91
C LEU A 15 -4.08 3.48 -4.81
N GLN A 16 -5.40 3.31 -4.76
CA GLN A 16 -6.00 2.46 -3.74
C GLN A 16 -5.53 1.02 -3.85
N GLY A 17 -5.54 0.45 -5.04
CA GLY A 17 -5.06 -0.92 -5.22
C GLY A 17 -3.59 -1.04 -4.89
N THR A 18 -2.81 -0.06 -5.32
CA THR A 18 -1.38 -0.04 -5.02
C THR A 18 -1.13 0.13 -3.53
N LEU A 19 -1.91 0.98 -2.87
CA LEU A 19 -1.75 1.21 -1.44
C LEU A 19 -2.01 -0.05 -0.64
N ASP A 20 -3.07 -0.78 -0.98
CA ASP A 20 -3.39 -2.03 -0.29
C ASP A 20 -2.21 -3.01 -0.40
N LEU A 21 -1.64 -3.14 -1.58
CA LEU A 21 -0.48 -3.99 -1.80
C LEU A 21 0.71 -3.55 -0.95
N LEU A 22 0.97 -2.25 -0.90
CA LEU A 22 2.10 -1.72 -0.14
C LEU A 22 1.92 -1.93 1.36
N ILE A 23 0.69 -1.78 1.86
CA ILE A 23 0.41 -2.04 3.27
C ILE A 23 0.69 -3.51 3.59
N LEU A 24 0.16 -4.41 2.79
CA LEU A 24 0.36 -5.84 3.04
C LEU A 24 1.85 -6.18 3.00
N ARG A 25 2.57 -5.63 2.06
CA ARG A 25 4.01 -5.89 1.93
C ARG A 25 4.78 -5.40 3.15
N THR A 26 4.44 -4.22 3.65
CA THR A 26 5.08 -3.66 4.83
C THR A 26 4.93 -4.58 6.04
N LEU A 27 3.77 -5.22 6.17
CA LEU A 27 3.45 -6.04 7.33
C LEU A 27 4.10 -7.42 7.28
N ILE A 28 4.80 -7.76 6.20
CA ILE A 28 5.57 -9.00 6.15
C ILE A 28 6.62 -9.06 7.26
N PHE A 29 7.16 -7.91 7.63
CA PHE A 29 8.25 -7.85 8.61
C PHE A 29 7.76 -7.86 10.05
N GLY A 30 6.46 -7.90 10.27
CA GLY A 30 5.89 -7.97 11.60
C GLY A 30 4.82 -6.92 11.81
N PRO A 31 4.17 -6.95 12.97
CA PRO A 31 3.11 -5.99 13.25
C PRO A 31 3.61 -4.55 13.24
N GLN A 32 2.75 -3.64 12.80
CA GLN A 32 3.10 -2.24 12.74
C GLN A 32 1.83 -1.39 12.87
N HIS A 33 1.95 -0.22 13.48
CA HIS A 33 0.84 0.72 13.56
C HIS A 33 0.79 1.57 12.28
N GLY A 34 -0.32 2.32 12.12
CA GLY A 34 -0.56 3.04 10.88
C GLY A 34 0.55 4.00 10.49
N GLN A 35 1.03 4.81 11.44
CA GLN A 35 2.10 5.76 11.13
C GLN A 35 3.39 5.05 10.72
N GLY A 36 3.67 3.92 11.37
CA GLY A 36 4.85 3.14 11.01
C GLY A 36 4.74 2.54 9.62
N ILE A 37 3.54 2.13 9.23
CA ILE A 37 3.31 1.62 7.88
C ILE A 37 3.57 2.72 6.86
N ALA A 38 3.00 3.91 7.08
CA ALA A 38 3.19 5.03 6.17
C ALA A 38 4.66 5.42 6.07
N ARG A 39 5.36 5.43 7.20
CA ARG A 39 6.77 5.76 7.22
C ARG A 39 7.60 4.73 6.45
N ALA A 40 7.30 3.45 6.62
CA ALA A 40 8.01 2.40 5.91
C ALA A 40 7.84 2.54 4.40
N ILE A 41 6.62 2.84 3.94
CA ILE A 41 6.36 3.03 2.52
C ILE A 41 7.16 4.23 2.01
N LYS A 42 7.17 5.32 2.76
CA LYS A 42 7.91 6.50 2.38
C LYS A 42 9.40 6.22 2.28
N ASP A 43 9.95 5.57 3.32
CA ASP A 43 11.38 5.32 3.38
C ASP A 43 11.81 4.33 2.30
N GLU A 44 11.07 3.26 2.11
CA GLU A 44 11.45 2.24 1.14
C GLU A 44 11.28 2.69 -0.29
N SER A 45 10.41 3.66 -0.53
CA SER A 45 10.26 4.23 -1.87
C SER A 45 11.17 5.44 -2.08
N GLU A 46 12.07 5.70 -1.15
CA GLU A 46 13.00 6.83 -1.21
C GLU A 46 12.23 8.13 -1.40
N ASN A 47 11.20 8.30 -0.60
CA ASN A 47 10.36 9.49 -0.53
C ASN A 47 9.49 9.72 -1.78
N VAL A 48 9.40 8.75 -2.67
CA VAL A 48 8.55 8.90 -3.86
C VAL A 48 7.08 8.70 -3.52
N LEU A 49 6.79 7.74 -2.62
CA LEU A 49 5.40 7.43 -2.27
C LEU A 49 5.10 7.95 -0.87
N ILE A 50 4.27 8.98 -0.81
CA ILE A 50 3.84 9.57 0.45
C ILE A 50 2.37 9.24 0.65
N VAL A 51 2.06 8.57 1.74
CA VAL A 51 0.69 8.13 2.03
C VAL A 51 0.09 9.06 3.08
N ASP A 52 -1.03 9.69 2.72
CA ASP A 52 -1.72 10.54 3.67
C ASP A 52 -2.69 9.73 4.54
N HIS A 53 -3.06 10.29 5.68
CA HIS A 53 -3.92 9.61 6.63
C HIS A 53 -5.32 9.39 6.07
N GLY A 54 -5.79 10.29 5.22
CA GLY A 54 -7.10 10.17 4.61
C GLY A 54 -7.23 8.95 3.71
N SER A 55 -6.13 8.47 3.16
CA SER A 55 -6.10 7.27 2.34
C SER A 55 -5.72 6.04 3.15
N LEU A 56 -4.81 6.20 4.09
CA LEU A 56 -4.25 5.09 4.86
C LEU A 56 -5.29 4.39 5.72
N TYR A 57 -6.00 5.13 6.56
CA TYR A 57 -6.89 4.50 7.53
C TYR A 57 -8.10 3.82 6.90
N PRO A 58 -8.73 4.39 5.88
CA PRO A 58 -9.77 3.64 5.16
C PRO A 58 -9.24 2.37 4.51
N ALA A 59 -7.99 2.39 4.00
CA ALA A 59 -7.39 1.20 3.42
C ALA A 59 -7.17 0.12 4.48
N LEU A 60 -6.67 0.50 5.64
CA LEU A 60 -6.50 -0.43 6.75
C LEU A 60 -7.82 -1.05 7.16
N GLN A 61 -8.87 -0.24 7.22
CA GLN A 61 -10.19 -0.74 7.58
C GLN A 61 -10.70 -1.74 6.57
N ARG A 62 -10.56 -1.45 5.27
CA ARG A 62 -10.97 -2.38 4.23
C ARG A 62 -10.24 -3.70 4.32
N LEU A 63 -8.93 -3.64 4.53
CA LEU A 63 -8.12 -4.85 4.61
C LEU A 63 -8.49 -5.68 5.83
N GLU A 64 -8.78 -5.02 6.94
CA GLU A 64 -9.21 -5.70 8.14
C GLU A 64 -10.57 -6.37 7.93
N GLU A 65 -11.52 -5.67 7.32
CA GLU A 65 -12.85 -6.21 7.06
C GLU A 65 -12.80 -7.41 6.12
N ARG A 66 -11.84 -7.41 5.21
CA ARG A 66 -11.67 -8.53 4.29
C ARG A 66 -10.87 -9.67 4.89
N GLY A 67 -10.41 -9.51 6.11
CA GLY A 67 -9.69 -10.57 6.81
C GLY A 67 -8.23 -10.73 6.40
N PHE A 68 -7.67 -9.74 5.73
CA PHE A 68 -6.27 -9.81 5.30
C PHE A 68 -5.30 -9.35 6.39
N ILE A 69 -5.78 -8.54 7.32
CA ILE A 69 -4.99 -8.10 8.45
C ILE A 69 -5.84 -8.16 9.71
N ASP A 70 -5.18 -8.35 10.85
CA ASP A 70 -5.79 -8.25 12.17
C ASP A 70 -5.22 -7.03 12.88
N ALA A 71 -5.97 -6.51 13.84
CA ALA A 71 -5.56 -5.34 14.59
C ALA A 71 -5.65 -5.60 16.08
N ASP A 72 -4.63 -5.15 16.80
CA ASP A 72 -4.58 -5.21 18.26
C ASP A 72 -4.05 -3.90 18.80
N TRP A 73 -4.50 -3.56 20.01
CA TRP A 73 -3.97 -2.39 20.67
C TRP A 73 -2.60 -2.69 21.25
N GLY A 74 -1.71 -1.71 21.17
CA GLY A 74 -0.37 -1.82 21.72
C GLY A 74 0.19 -0.44 22.02
N THR A 75 1.46 -0.40 22.37
CA THR A 75 2.14 0.85 22.69
C THR A 75 3.21 1.12 21.65
N SER A 76 3.16 2.30 21.04
CA SER A 76 4.15 2.70 20.04
C SER A 76 5.45 3.15 20.74
N VAL A 77 6.48 3.39 19.91
CA VAL A 77 7.76 3.85 20.41
C VAL A 77 7.66 5.18 21.14
N ASN A 78 6.63 5.96 20.85
CA ASN A 78 6.41 7.23 21.54
C ASN A 78 5.58 7.07 22.81
N ASN A 79 5.45 5.85 23.29
CA ASN A 79 4.68 5.53 24.49
C ASN A 79 3.22 5.92 24.36
N ARG A 80 2.68 5.84 23.15
CA ARG A 80 1.28 6.13 22.88
C ARG A 80 0.55 4.87 22.52
N ARG A 81 -0.71 4.80 22.93
CA ARG A 81 -1.56 3.68 22.57
C ARG A 81 -1.89 3.76 21.09
N ALA A 82 -1.74 2.65 20.38
CA ALA A 82 -1.99 2.59 18.97
C ALA A 82 -2.49 1.21 18.56
N ARG A 83 -3.24 1.17 17.46
CA ARG A 83 -3.62 -0.13 16.88
C ARG A 83 -2.46 -0.62 16.04
N PHE A 84 -2.07 -1.86 16.31
CA PHE A 84 -1.04 -2.53 15.52
C PHE A 84 -1.70 -3.54 14.59
N TYR A 85 -1.27 -3.56 13.36
CA TYR A 85 -1.83 -4.42 12.33
C TYR A 85 -0.83 -5.50 11.99
N LYS A 86 -1.33 -6.70 11.71
CA LYS A 86 -0.46 -7.80 11.28
C LYS A 86 -1.14 -8.58 10.18
N LEU A 87 -0.34 -9.21 9.33
CA LEU A 87 -0.86 -10.06 8.27
C LEU A 87 -1.49 -11.30 8.84
N THR A 88 -2.65 -11.67 8.29
CA THR A 88 -3.23 -12.99 8.52
C THR A 88 -2.68 -13.96 7.48
N ARG A 89 -2.99 -15.25 7.64
CA ARG A 89 -2.65 -16.22 6.61
C ARG A 89 -3.31 -15.88 5.28
N LYS A 90 -4.56 -15.45 5.34
CA LYS A 90 -5.29 -15.00 4.16
C LYS A 90 -4.61 -13.79 3.52
N GLY A 91 -4.13 -12.87 4.35
CA GLY A 91 -3.42 -11.68 3.86
C GLY A 91 -2.13 -12.02 3.17
N ARG A 92 -1.41 -13.03 3.66
CA ARG A 92 -0.18 -13.45 3.02
C ARG A 92 -0.44 -14.01 1.62
N ARG A 93 -1.51 -14.78 1.48
CA ARG A 93 -1.90 -15.30 0.17
C ARG A 93 -2.32 -14.19 -0.77
N GLU A 94 -3.05 -13.24 -0.24
CA GLU A 94 -3.48 -12.09 -1.03
C GLU A 94 -2.28 -11.26 -1.51
N LEU A 95 -1.30 -11.09 -0.64
CA LEU A 95 -0.08 -10.34 -0.97
C LEU A 95 0.63 -10.98 -2.17
N VAL A 96 0.81 -12.30 -2.14
CA VAL A 96 1.48 -13.01 -3.22
C VAL A 96 0.72 -12.81 -4.54
N GLN A 97 -0.59 -12.93 -4.51
CA GLN A 97 -1.44 -12.77 -5.67
C GLN A 97 -1.36 -11.34 -6.22
N GLU A 98 -1.51 -10.36 -5.36
CA GLU A 98 -1.50 -8.96 -5.74
C GLU A 98 -0.15 -8.53 -6.27
N GLU A 99 0.92 -9.00 -5.66
CA GLU A 99 2.26 -8.66 -6.09
C GLU A 99 2.53 -9.22 -7.48
N SER A 100 2.11 -10.45 -7.74
CA SER A 100 2.26 -11.08 -9.04
C SER A 100 1.52 -10.30 -10.13
N GLU A 101 0.29 -9.93 -9.85
CA GLU A 101 -0.52 -9.17 -10.79
C GLU A 101 0.08 -7.80 -11.06
N TRP A 102 0.55 -7.14 -10.01
CA TRP A 102 1.14 -5.82 -10.16
C TRP A 102 2.40 -5.86 -11.02
N ARG A 103 3.25 -6.87 -10.79
CA ARG A 103 4.48 -6.98 -11.58
C ARG A 103 4.19 -7.23 -13.05
N LYS A 104 3.14 -7.99 -13.34
CA LYS A 104 2.69 -8.23 -14.69
C LYS A 104 2.28 -6.92 -15.38
N ILE A 105 1.49 -6.12 -14.69
CA ILE A 105 1.01 -4.84 -15.20
C ILE A 105 2.17 -3.88 -15.39
N ALA A 106 3.08 -3.82 -14.41
CA ALA A 106 4.23 -2.94 -14.51
C ALA A 106 5.08 -3.25 -15.73
N LYS A 107 5.32 -4.55 -15.98
CA LYS A 107 6.09 -4.95 -17.15
C LYS A 107 5.37 -4.57 -18.45
N ALA A 108 4.05 -4.74 -18.48
CA ALA A 108 3.27 -4.38 -19.66
C ALA A 108 3.36 -2.89 -19.93
N ILE A 109 3.25 -2.09 -18.88
CA ILE A 109 3.36 -0.63 -19.01
C ILE A 109 4.73 -0.25 -19.53
N MET A 110 5.77 -0.86 -18.99
CA MET A 110 7.13 -0.58 -19.45
C MET A 110 7.31 -0.90 -20.93
N ARG A 111 6.70 -1.99 -21.39
CA ARG A 111 6.76 -2.32 -22.82
C ARG A 111 6.09 -1.25 -23.67
N VAL A 112 4.91 -0.79 -23.23
CA VAL A 112 4.18 0.24 -23.98
C VAL A 112 4.98 1.54 -24.00
N LEU A 113 5.60 1.89 -22.88
CA LEU A 113 6.43 3.10 -22.84
C LEU A 113 7.69 2.95 -23.67
N GLY A 114 8.02 1.75 -24.11
CA GLY A 114 9.17 1.50 -24.91
C GLY A 114 10.45 1.24 -24.16
N ASN A 115 10.40 1.28 -22.82
CA ASN A 115 11.54 0.97 -21.97
C ASN A 115 12.82 1.64 -22.48
N GLN A 116 12.72 2.91 -22.78
CA GLN A 116 13.70 3.64 -23.56
C GLN A 116 14.97 4.00 -22.83
N GLY A 117 14.95 3.93 -21.52
CA GLY A 117 16.15 4.18 -20.78
C GLY A 117 17.31 3.32 -21.27
N THR A 118 16.99 2.16 -21.77
CA THR A 118 17.99 1.21 -22.21
C THR A 118 18.37 1.38 -23.67
N SER A 119 17.49 1.94 -24.46
CA SER A 119 17.71 2.01 -25.88
C SER A 119 18.48 3.26 -26.30
N ALA A 120 18.71 4.14 -25.39
CA ALA A 120 19.41 5.37 -25.71
C ALA A 120 20.87 5.12 -26.09
#